data_365dca6a279e5dabf599342e736bb1e5
#
_entry.id   365dca6a279e5dabf599342e736bb1e5
#
_cell.length_a   1.000
_cell.length_b   1.000
_cell.length_c   1.000
_cell.angle_alpha   90.00
_cell.angle_beta   90.00
_cell.angle_gamma   90.00
#
_symmetry.space_group_name_H-M   'P 1'
#
loop_
_entity.id
_entity.type
_entity.pdbx_description
1 polymer ?
#
loop_
_entity_poly.entity_id
_entity_poly.type
_entity_poly.pdbx_seq_one_letter_code
_entity_poly.pdbx_strand_id
1 'polypeptide(L)'
;MFADRTDAGDRLADELRRQDVEADIVLAIPRGGLPVARPVADALDVPLDIVVARKVGAPGNPELAVAAVADDGTTWRNESLIGSLDLTTDYLESQTEHEQRAAKEKFDRYRADRPPLDLSGERVLVVDDGLATGATMRACVERIKASGAASVVVGVPVSSPETADAVERVTDGVVTLEEPPNFSAVGQFYRDFSQVTDEEAMALLE
;
A
#
# COMPACT_ATOMS: atom_id res chain seq x y z
N MET A 1 19.42 -6.93 -1.96
CA MET A 1 19.49 -5.66 -1.17
C MET A 1 19.46 -4.48 -2.13
N PHE A 2 18.56 -3.52 -1.90
CA PHE A 2 18.37 -2.32 -2.71
C PHE A 2 19.27 -1.19 -2.20
N ALA A 3 19.74 -0.30 -3.09
CA ALA A 3 20.50 0.88 -2.68
C ALA A 3 19.59 1.83 -1.88
N ASP A 4 18.43 2.13 -2.43
CA ASP A 4 17.36 2.96 -1.88
C ASP A 4 16.02 2.58 -2.52
N ARG A 5 14.95 3.34 -2.25
CA ARG A 5 13.61 3.09 -2.80
C ARG A 5 13.52 3.32 -4.31
N THR A 6 14.33 4.22 -4.87
CA THR A 6 14.34 4.48 -6.32
C THR A 6 14.96 3.30 -7.06
N ASP A 7 16.12 2.77 -6.60
CA ASP A 7 16.74 1.55 -7.14
C ASP A 7 15.78 0.36 -7.06
N ALA A 8 15.02 0.25 -5.96
CA ALA A 8 14.01 -0.80 -5.83
C ALA A 8 12.87 -0.63 -6.83
N GLY A 9 12.44 0.61 -7.07
CA GLY A 9 11.41 0.96 -8.06
C GLY A 9 11.85 0.65 -9.49
N ASP A 10 13.07 0.99 -9.88
CA ASP A 10 13.63 0.67 -11.20
C ASP A 10 13.63 -0.84 -11.46
N ARG A 11 14.09 -1.63 -10.47
CA ARG A 11 14.09 -3.10 -10.58
C ARG A 11 12.67 -3.68 -10.61
N LEU A 12 11.74 -3.11 -9.85
CA LEU A 12 10.34 -3.53 -9.87
C LEU A 12 9.70 -3.24 -11.23
N ALA A 13 10.01 -2.10 -11.83
CA ALA A 13 9.55 -1.75 -13.16
C ALA A 13 10.02 -2.75 -14.24
N ASP A 14 11.29 -3.15 -14.17
CA ASP A 14 11.85 -4.16 -15.07
C ASP A 14 11.15 -5.52 -14.90
N GLU A 15 10.87 -5.92 -13.66
CA GLU A 15 10.18 -7.18 -13.37
C GLU A 15 8.72 -7.17 -13.85
N LEU A 16 8.00 -6.07 -13.61
CA LEU A 16 6.63 -5.87 -14.09
C LEU A 16 6.54 -5.98 -15.62
N ARG A 17 7.48 -5.34 -16.32
CA ARG A 17 7.58 -5.46 -17.79
C ARG A 17 7.88 -6.88 -18.24
N ARG A 18 8.78 -7.58 -17.54
CA ARG A 18 9.15 -8.98 -17.86
C ARG A 18 7.97 -9.94 -17.70
N GLN A 19 7.06 -9.61 -16.79
CA GLN A 19 5.83 -10.38 -16.55
C GLN A 19 4.64 -9.90 -17.39
N ASP A 20 4.85 -8.94 -18.31
CA ASP A 20 3.80 -8.34 -19.13
C ASP A 20 2.61 -7.79 -18.31
N VAL A 21 2.90 -7.22 -17.13
CA VAL A 21 1.88 -6.59 -16.29
C VAL A 21 1.40 -5.29 -16.95
N GLU A 22 0.11 -5.23 -17.21
CA GLU A 22 -0.54 -4.05 -17.76
C GLU A 22 -1.30 -3.29 -16.66
N ALA A 23 -1.17 -1.97 -16.66
CA ALA A 23 -1.91 -1.07 -15.80
C ALA A 23 -2.34 0.19 -16.55
N ASP A 24 -3.43 0.79 -16.12
CA ASP A 24 -3.91 2.08 -16.63
C ASP A 24 -3.53 3.21 -15.66
N ILE A 25 -3.24 2.85 -14.41
CA ILE A 25 -2.78 3.78 -13.37
C ILE A 25 -1.94 3.03 -12.32
N VAL A 26 -0.92 3.72 -11.80
CA VAL A 26 -0.17 3.30 -10.61
C VAL A 26 -0.65 4.09 -9.41
N LEU A 27 -0.99 3.42 -8.32
CA LEU A 27 -1.33 4.01 -7.03
C LEU A 27 -0.25 3.68 -5.99
N ALA A 28 0.41 4.71 -5.47
CA ALA A 28 1.39 4.54 -4.39
C ALA A 28 0.74 4.64 -3.01
N ILE A 29 1.21 3.85 -2.05
CA ILE A 29 0.88 4.04 -0.64
C ILE A 29 1.88 5.03 -0.03
N PRO A 30 1.48 6.26 0.32
CA PRO A 30 2.43 7.24 0.83
C PRO A 30 2.84 6.96 2.29
N ARG A 31 4.06 7.27 2.65
CA ARG A 31 5.09 8.02 1.94
C ARG A 31 6.07 7.13 1.18
N GLY A 32 6.43 5.98 1.78
CA GLY A 32 7.50 5.11 1.28
C GLY A 32 7.27 4.52 -0.11
N GLY A 33 6.01 4.28 -0.47
CA GLY A 33 5.66 3.76 -1.78
C GLY A 33 5.91 4.72 -2.95
N LEU A 34 5.90 6.04 -2.73
CA LEU A 34 6.05 7.02 -3.82
C LEU A 34 7.41 6.96 -4.52
N PRO A 35 8.57 6.93 -3.83
CA PRO A 35 9.85 6.78 -4.51
C PRO A 35 10.02 5.45 -5.26
N VAL A 36 9.28 4.40 -4.87
CA VAL A 36 9.24 3.12 -5.60
C VAL A 36 8.29 3.22 -6.80
N ALA A 37 7.15 3.85 -6.63
CA ALA A 37 6.10 3.91 -7.64
C ALA A 37 6.43 4.86 -8.80
N ARG A 38 7.20 5.94 -8.57
CA ARG A 38 7.54 6.90 -9.62
C ARG A 38 8.28 6.25 -10.80
N PRO A 39 9.41 5.52 -10.59
CA PRO A 39 10.06 4.79 -11.67
C PRO A 39 9.15 3.78 -12.37
N VAL A 40 8.27 3.11 -11.61
CA VAL A 40 7.31 2.15 -12.16
C VAL A 40 6.31 2.83 -13.09
N ALA A 41 5.71 3.94 -12.67
CA ALA A 41 4.74 4.69 -13.48
C ALA A 41 5.39 5.25 -14.76
N ASP A 42 6.59 5.81 -14.64
CA ASP A 42 7.38 6.29 -15.78
C ASP A 42 7.71 5.17 -16.77
N ALA A 43 8.10 4.00 -16.25
CA ALA A 43 8.46 2.86 -17.06
C ALA A 43 7.26 2.24 -17.81
N LEU A 44 6.06 2.29 -17.23
CA LEU A 44 4.82 1.80 -17.84
C LEU A 44 4.11 2.87 -18.67
N ASP A 45 4.57 4.12 -18.63
CA ASP A 45 3.96 5.30 -19.29
C ASP A 45 2.49 5.51 -18.88
N VAL A 46 2.22 5.43 -17.55
CA VAL A 46 0.88 5.59 -16.98
C VAL A 46 0.87 6.63 -15.85
N PRO A 47 -0.30 7.22 -15.54
CA PRO A 47 -0.43 8.16 -14.43
C PRO A 47 -0.02 7.56 -13.09
N LEU A 48 0.58 8.39 -12.22
CA LEU A 48 0.83 8.10 -10.83
C LEU A 48 -0.11 8.90 -9.94
N ASP A 49 -0.77 8.23 -9.01
CA ASP A 49 -1.56 8.85 -7.95
C ASP A 49 -1.36 8.07 -6.62
N ILE A 50 -2.15 8.34 -5.62
CA ILE A 50 -2.04 7.70 -4.30
C ILE A 50 -3.33 6.99 -3.89
N VAL A 51 -3.15 6.01 -3.02
CA VAL A 51 -4.20 5.44 -2.17
C VAL A 51 -3.71 5.47 -0.72
N VAL A 52 -4.57 5.85 0.20
CA VAL A 52 -4.19 6.01 1.61
C VAL A 52 -5.03 5.09 2.48
N ALA A 53 -4.36 4.32 3.33
CA ALA A 53 -4.98 3.61 4.43
C ALA A 53 -4.08 3.69 5.67
N ARG A 54 -4.68 3.48 6.83
CA ARG A 54 -3.98 3.52 8.12
C ARG A 54 -4.33 2.29 8.95
N LYS A 55 -3.31 1.77 9.65
CA LYS A 55 -3.48 0.64 10.57
C LYS A 55 -4.25 1.07 11.82
N VAL A 56 -5.15 0.20 12.27
CA VAL A 56 -5.74 0.23 13.60
C VAL A 56 -4.97 -0.78 14.46
N GLY A 57 -4.21 -0.29 15.43
CA GLY A 57 -3.39 -1.13 16.32
C GLY A 57 -4.18 -1.79 17.44
N ALA A 58 -3.62 -2.85 18.04
CA ALA A 58 -4.16 -3.44 19.25
C ALA A 58 -3.93 -2.53 20.48
N PRO A 59 -4.76 -2.63 21.55
CA PRO A 59 -4.53 -1.90 22.78
C PRO A 59 -3.14 -2.20 23.35
N GLY A 60 -2.34 -1.14 23.59
CA GLY A 60 -0.99 -1.29 24.13
C GLY A 60 0.08 -1.77 23.13
N ASN A 61 -0.31 -2.11 21.92
CA ASN A 61 0.63 -2.49 20.84
C ASN A 61 0.18 -1.94 19.47
N PRO A 62 0.54 -0.70 19.12
CA PRO A 62 0.11 -0.05 17.88
C PRO A 62 0.67 -0.70 16.62
N GLU A 63 1.75 -1.49 16.73
CA GLU A 63 2.32 -2.21 15.58
C GLU A 63 1.55 -3.49 15.24
N LEU A 64 0.78 -4.04 16.17
CA LEU A 64 -0.06 -5.20 15.93
C LEU A 64 -1.38 -4.77 15.28
N ALA A 65 -1.46 -4.82 13.96
CA ALA A 65 -2.62 -4.36 13.20
C ALA A 65 -3.81 -5.32 13.38
N VAL A 66 -4.87 -4.85 14.04
CA VAL A 66 -6.16 -5.56 14.17
C VAL A 66 -7.13 -5.20 13.05
N ALA A 67 -6.96 -4.03 12.45
CA ALA A 67 -7.68 -3.58 11.27
C ALA A 67 -6.83 -2.58 10.48
N ALA A 68 -7.30 -2.15 9.31
CA ALA A 68 -6.81 -0.98 8.60
C ALA A 68 -7.99 -0.32 7.88
N VAL A 69 -7.97 1.01 7.79
CA VAL A 69 -9.04 1.80 7.21
C VAL A 69 -8.49 2.75 6.14
N ALA A 70 -9.15 2.79 4.99
CA ALA A 70 -8.83 3.70 3.90
C ALA A 70 -9.48 5.08 4.10
N ASP A 71 -9.07 6.03 3.27
CA ASP A 71 -9.55 7.42 3.28
C ASP A 71 -11.07 7.57 3.10
N ASP A 72 -11.70 6.66 2.38
CA ASP A 72 -13.14 6.62 2.14
C ASP A 72 -13.95 5.87 3.22
N GLY A 73 -13.27 5.25 4.19
CA GLY A 73 -13.87 4.45 5.26
C GLY A 73 -13.91 2.95 4.99
N THR A 74 -13.51 2.50 3.82
CA THR A 74 -13.33 1.07 3.54
C THR A 74 -12.35 0.47 4.54
N THR A 75 -12.76 -0.62 5.22
CA THR A 75 -12.02 -1.19 6.34
C THR A 75 -11.75 -2.66 6.15
N TRP A 76 -10.47 -3.04 6.21
CA TRP A 76 -10.06 -4.43 6.38
C TRP A 76 -9.94 -4.77 7.88
N ARG A 77 -10.35 -5.98 8.29
CA ARG A 77 -10.32 -6.44 9.68
C ARG A 77 -9.66 -7.81 9.79
N ASN A 78 -8.83 -7.98 10.82
CA ASN A 78 -8.28 -9.27 11.20
C ASN A 78 -9.20 -9.92 12.24
N GLU A 79 -10.27 -10.58 11.78
CA GLU A 79 -11.30 -11.15 12.66
C GLU A 79 -10.73 -12.19 13.64
N SER A 80 -9.71 -12.96 13.21
CA SER A 80 -9.03 -13.93 14.07
C SER A 80 -8.30 -13.24 15.22
N LEU A 81 -7.59 -12.16 14.94
CA LEU A 81 -6.84 -11.41 15.94
C LEU A 81 -7.79 -10.62 16.87
N ILE A 82 -8.83 -10.00 16.30
CA ILE A 82 -9.88 -9.31 17.05
C ILE A 82 -10.51 -10.26 18.07
N GLY A 83 -10.90 -11.47 17.64
CA GLY A 83 -11.47 -12.48 18.50
C GLY A 83 -10.50 -13.01 19.57
N SER A 84 -9.22 -13.22 19.20
CA SER A 84 -8.21 -13.73 20.14
C SER A 84 -7.84 -12.73 21.26
N LEU A 85 -7.98 -11.43 20.97
CA LEU A 85 -7.71 -10.34 21.91
C LEU A 85 -8.97 -9.85 22.64
N ASP A 86 -10.13 -10.45 22.35
CA ASP A 86 -11.44 -10.07 22.90
C ASP A 86 -11.73 -8.55 22.80
N LEU A 87 -11.44 -7.97 21.62
CA LEU A 87 -11.59 -6.54 21.41
C LEU A 87 -13.07 -6.14 21.31
N THR A 88 -13.44 -5.10 22.04
CA THR A 88 -14.81 -4.59 22.00
C THR A 88 -15.13 -3.83 20.72
N THR A 89 -16.38 -3.86 20.31
CA THR A 89 -16.88 -3.09 19.15
C THR A 89 -16.59 -1.60 19.33
N ASP A 90 -16.85 -1.04 20.52
CA ASP A 90 -16.63 0.37 20.83
C ASP A 90 -15.16 0.80 20.62
N TYR A 91 -14.21 -0.07 21.03
CA TYR A 91 -12.79 0.17 20.78
C TYR A 91 -12.48 0.24 19.29
N LEU A 92 -12.94 -0.78 18.55
CA LEU A 92 -12.67 -0.88 17.10
C LEU A 92 -13.31 0.29 16.33
N GLU A 93 -14.55 0.65 16.62
CA GLU A 93 -15.24 1.77 15.99
C GLU A 93 -14.51 3.10 16.27
N SER A 94 -14.22 3.39 17.54
CA SER A 94 -13.52 4.62 17.93
C SER A 94 -12.15 4.76 17.28
N GLN A 95 -11.35 3.68 17.26
CA GLN A 95 -10.02 3.70 16.64
C GLN A 95 -10.09 3.77 15.11
N THR A 96 -11.05 3.07 14.50
CA THR A 96 -11.27 3.13 13.05
C THR A 96 -11.66 4.54 12.61
N GLU A 97 -12.58 5.20 13.30
CA GLU A 97 -12.97 6.59 13.01
C GLU A 97 -11.79 7.57 13.16
N HIS A 98 -10.94 7.36 14.16
CA HIS A 98 -9.75 8.19 14.36
C HIS A 98 -8.77 8.05 13.20
N GLU A 99 -8.44 6.82 12.84
CA GLU A 99 -7.48 6.53 11.76
C GLU A 99 -8.06 6.88 10.38
N GLN A 100 -9.37 6.75 10.16
CA GLN A 100 -10.03 7.19 8.93
C GLN A 100 -9.89 8.69 8.71
N ARG A 101 -10.12 9.50 9.76
CA ARG A 101 -9.93 10.97 9.66
C ARG A 101 -8.50 11.31 9.25
N ALA A 102 -7.51 10.67 9.87
CA ALA A 102 -6.11 10.91 9.54
C ALA A 102 -5.75 10.40 8.13
N ALA A 103 -6.34 9.30 7.66
CA ALA A 103 -6.17 8.81 6.29
C ALA A 103 -6.76 9.82 5.29
N LYS A 104 -7.97 10.30 5.55
CA LYS A 104 -8.65 11.29 4.70
C LYS A 104 -7.89 12.62 4.65
N GLU A 105 -7.45 13.16 5.78
CA GLU A 105 -6.67 14.39 5.83
C GLU A 105 -5.38 14.26 5.01
N LYS A 106 -4.72 13.11 5.08
CA LYS A 106 -3.53 12.84 4.28
C LYS A 106 -3.86 12.76 2.80
N PHE A 107 -4.89 12.02 2.41
CA PHE A 107 -5.34 11.89 1.03
C PHE A 107 -5.69 13.26 0.43
N ASP A 108 -6.50 14.06 1.14
CA ASP A 108 -6.91 15.39 0.70
C ASP A 108 -5.71 16.34 0.54
N ARG A 109 -4.74 16.30 1.45
CA ARG A 109 -3.52 17.12 1.39
C ARG A 109 -2.64 16.77 0.19
N TYR A 110 -2.44 15.49 -0.10
CA TYR A 110 -1.60 15.05 -1.22
C TYR A 110 -2.25 15.30 -2.59
N ARG A 111 -3.58 15.41 -2.62
CA ARG A 111 -4.34 15.56 -3.86
C ARG A 111 -5.10 16.88 -3.98
N ALA A 112 -4.74 17.90 -3.19
CA ALA A 112 -5.46 19.17 -3.08
C ALA A 112 -5.85 19.81 -4.43
N ASP A 113 -4.95 19.75 -5.41
CA ASP A 113 -5.13 20.38 -6.74
C ASP A 113 -5.43 19.35 -7.86
N ARG A 114 -5.71 18.09 -7.50
CA ARG A 114 -5.97 17.02 -8.47
C ARG A 114 -7.47 16.77 -8.66
N PRO A 115 -7.89 16.35 -9.87
CA PRO A 115 -9.29 15.96 -10.11
C PRO A 115 -9.68 14.76 -9.24
N PRO A 116 -10.99 14.53 -9.02
CA PRO A 116 -11.44 13.31 -8.34
C PRO A 116 -10.84 12.05 -8.95
N LEU A 117 -10.43 11.09 -8.10
CA LEU A 117 -9.89 9.83 -8.55
C LEU A 117 -11.05 8.90 -8.95
N ASP A 118 -11.17 8.61 -10.24
CA ASP A 118 -12.11 7.62 -10.78
C ASP A 118 -11.30 6.37 -11.19
N LEU A 119 -11.61 5.23 -10.60
CA LEU A 119 -10.96 3.96 -10.87
C LEU A 119 -11.90 2.97 -11.57
N SER A 120 -13.10 3.41 -11.94
CA SER A 120 -14.10 2.54 -12.55
C SER A 120 -13.62 2.00 -13.90
N GLY A 121 -13.49 0.67 -13.96
CA GLY A 121 -13.02 -0.02 -15.16
C GLY A 121 -11.50 0.02 -15.40
N GLU A 122 -10.73 0.67 -14.52
CA GLU A 122 -9.27 0.77 -14.64
C GLU A 122 -8.54 -0.48 -14.14
N ARG A 123 -7.43 -0.82 -14.78
CA ARG A 123 -6.45 -1.78 -14.28
C ARG A 123 -5.49 -1.04 -13.36
N VAL A 124 -5.54 -1.35 -12.08
CA VAL A 124 -4.80 -0.61 -11.07
C VAL A 124 -3.60 -1.41 -10.59
N LEU A 125 -2.41 -0.80 -10.63
CA LEU A 125 -1.22 -1.32 -9.98
C LEU A 125 -0.97 -0.56 -8.68
N VAL A 126 -1.01 -1.25 -7.55
CA VAL A 126 -0.72 -0.67 -6.22
C VAL A 126 0.73 -0.93 -5.85
N VAL A 127 1.47 0.10 -5.47
CA VAL A 127 2.90 0.02 -5.15
C VAL A 127 3.18 0.54 -3.74
N ASP A 128 4.02 -0.19 -3.01
CA ASP A 128 4.59 0.24 -1.72
C ASP A 128 6.07 -0.17 -1.64
N ASP A 129 6.80 0.31 -0.61
CA ASP A 129 8.22 -0.02 -0.42
C ASP A 129 8.46 -1.43 0.15
N GLY A 130 7.41 -2.12 0.57
CA GLY A 130 7.40 -3.52 0.98
C GLY A 130 6.19 -3.90 1.81
N LEU A 131 5.94 -5.19 1.91
CA LEU A 131 4.84 -5.73 2.70
C LEU A 131 5.34 -6.34 4.02
N ALA A 132 5.02 -5.70 5.14
CA ALA A 132 5.26 -6.27 6.47
C ALA A 132 4.08 -7.18 6.89
N THR A 133 2.99 -6.60 7.41
CA THR A 133 1.78 -7.34 7.79
C THR A 133 0.71 -7.41 6.70
N GLY A 134 0.84 -6.59 5.68
CA GLY A 134 -0.12 -6.46 4.59
C GLY A 134 -1.45 -5.77 4.96
N ALA A 135 -1.66 -5.35 6.20
CA ALA A 135 -2.93 -4.77 6.65
C ALA A 135 -3.31 -3.50 5.86
N THR A 136 -2.37 -2.55 5.73
CA THR A 136 -2.56 -1.31 4.96
C THR A 136 -2.85 -1.61 3.50
N MET A 137 -2.05 -2.50 2.89
CA MET A 137 -2.23 -2.92 1.49
C MET A 137 -3.63 -3.51 1.25
N ARG A 138 -4.11 -4.38 2.15
CA ARG A 138 -5.45 -4.99 2.02
C ARG A 138 -6.56 -3.96 2.09
N ALA A 139 -6.50 -3.00 3.01
CA ALA A 139 -7.49 -1.92 3.06
C ALA A 139 -7.48 -1.06 1.78
N CYS A 140 -6.29 -0.77 1.24
CA CYS A 140 -6.16 -0.09 -0.05
C CYS A 140 -6.77 -0.91 -1.21
N VAL A 141 -6.49 -2.21 -1.27
CA VAL A 141 -7.05 -3.11 -2.28
C VAL A 141 -8.57 -3.17 -2.21
N GLU A 142 -9.15 -3.31 -1.02
CA GLU A 142 -10.60 -3.33 -0.84
C GLU A 142 -11.24 -2.01 -1.28
N ARG A 143 -10.64 -0.87 -0.93
CA ARG A 143 -11.08 0.46 -1.40
C ARG A 143 -11.09 0.56 -2.92
N ILE A 144 -10.00 0.12 -3.57
CA ILE A 144 -9.86 0.17 -5.03
C ILE A 144 -10.90 -0.71 -5.70
N LYS A 145 -11.11 -1.92 -5.20
CA LYS A 145 -12.17 -2.83 -5.70
C LYS A 145 -13.57 -2.25 -5.51
N ALA A 146 -13.83 -1.63 -4.36
CA ALA A 146 -15.10 -0.96 -4.11
C ALA A 146 -15.36 0.22 -5.05
N SER A 147 -14.30 0.84 -5.60
CA SER A 147 -14.39 1.90 -6.62
C SER A 147 -14.67 1.36 -8.04
N GLY A 148 -14.81 0.04 -8.22
CA GLY A 148 -15.15 -0.57 -9.50
C GLY A 148 -13.98 -0.79 -10.45
N ALA A 149 -12.74 -0.87 -9.96
CA ALA A 149 -11.56 -1.22 -10.74
C ALA A 149 -11.75 -2.56 -11.48
N ALA A 150 -11.26 -2.66 -12.71
CA ALA A 150 -11.34 -3.87 -13.53
C ALA A 150 -10.41 -4.96 -12.99
N SER A 151 -9.24 -4.59 -12.52
CA SER A 151 -8.28 -5.47 -11.86
C SER A 151 -7.38 -4.70 -10.89
N VAL A 152 -6.84 -5.41 -9.89
CA VAL A 152 -5.91 -4.86 -8.91
C VAL A 152 -4.71 -5.79 -8.77
N VAL A 153 -3.55 -5.32 -9.23
CA VAL A 153 -2.26 -6.00 -9.05
C VAL A 153 -1.45 -5.22 -8.01
N VAL A 154 -0.69 -5.93 -7.20
CA VAL A 154 0.22 -5.34 -6.20
C VAL A 154 1.66 -5.55 -6.63
N GLY A 155 2.46 -4.50 -6.62
CA GLY A 155 3.89 -4.53 -6.87
C GLY A 155 4.69 -4.01 -5.68
N VAL A 156 5.59 -4.83 -5.13
CA VAL A 156 6.45 -4.43 -4.02
C VAL A 156 7.85 -5.01 -4.16
N PRO A 157 8.91 -4.29 -3.75
CA PRO A 157 10.27 -4.83 -3.79
C PRO A 157 10.49 -6.02 -2.89
N VAL A 158 9.83 -6.08 -1.73
CA VAL A 158 10.03 -7.15 -0.75
C VAL A 158 8.78 -7.44 0.06
N SER A 159 8.55 -8.72 0.33
CA SER A 159 7.50 -9.21 1.23
C SER A 159 7.96 -10.47 1.93
N SER A 160 7.36 -10.81 3.08
CA SER A 160 7.43 -12.20 3.54
C SER A 160 6.57 -13.09 2.62
N PRO A 161 6.95 -14.36 2.40
CA PRO A 161 6.14 -15.28 1.59
C PRO A 161 4.70 -15.39 2.07
N GLU A 162 4.50 -15.48 3.39
CA GLU A 162 3.17 -15.57 4.00
C GLU A 162 2.30 -14.32 3.72
N THR A 163 2.91 -13.13 3.76
CA THR A 163 2.17 -11.89 3.49
C THR A 163 1.87 -11.74 1.99
N ALA A 164 2.82 -12.10 1.12
CA ALA A 164 2.60 -12.12 -0.32
C ALA A 164 1.43 -13.04 -0.69
N ASP A 165 1.44 -14.30 -0.23
CA ASP A 165 0.35 -15.27 -0.41
C ASP A 165 -1.00 -14.75 0.10
N ALA A 166 -0.97 -14.04 1.22
CA ALA A 166 -2.18 -13.54 1.83
C ALA A 166 -2.77 -12.32 1.10
N VAL A 167 -1.94 -11.50 0.45
CA VAL A 167 -2.38 -10.41 -0.43
C VAL A 167 -2.80 -10.95 -1.79
N GLU A 168 -2.11 -11.93 -2.34
CA GLU A 168 -2.45 -12.56 -3.61
C GLU A 168 -3.88 -13.16 -3.61
N ARG A 169 -4.32 -13.72 -2.49
CA ARG A 169 -5.69 -14.25 -2.35
C ARG A 169 -6.80 -13.20 -2.51
N VAL A 170 -6.47 -11.93 -2.36
CA VAL A 170 -7.43 -10.81 -2.43
C VAL A 170 -7.14 -9.85 -3.57
N THR A 171 -6.22 -10.19 -4.48
CA THR A 171 -5.84 -9.39 -5.65
C THR A 171 -5.86 -10.23 -6.93
N ASP A 172 -5.63 -9.61 -8.06
CA ASP A 172 -5.51 -10.30 -9.36
C ASP A 172 -4.06 -10.73 -9.64
N GLY A 173 -3.11 -10.34 -8.78
CA GLY A 173 -1.72 -10.75 -8.80
C GLY A 173 -0.86 -9.95 -7.84
N VAL A 174 0.26 -10.56 -7.45
CA VAL A 174 1.31 -9.91 -6.65
C VAL A 174 2.65 -10.11 -7.35
N VAL A 175 3.39 -9.03 -7.54
CA VAL A 175 4.76 -9.06 -8.06
C VAL A 175 5.70 -8.61 -6.96
N THR A 176 6.63 -9.49 -6.59
CA THR A 176 7.68 -9.24 -5.60
C THR A 176 9.06 -9.49 -6.23
N LEU A 177 10.07 -8.74 -5.79
CA LEU A 177 11.46 -8.99 -6.21
C LEU A 177 12.17 -9.95 -5.25
N GLU A 178 11.92 -9.82 -3.96
CA GLU A 178 12.51 -10.65 -2.92
C GLU A 178 11.44 -11.13 -1.92
N GLU A 179 11.43 -12.46 -1.67
CA GLU A 179 10.57 -13.08 -0.64
C GLU A 179 11.41 -13.88 0.36
N PRO A 180 12.16 -13.20 1.22
CA PRO A 180 13.06 -13.87 2.15
C PRO A 180 12.29 -14.60 3.26
N PRO A 181 12.70 -15.84 3.60
CA PRO A 181 12.04 -16.60 4.66
C PRO A 181 12.24 -15.99 6.06
N ASN A 182 13.29 -15.19 6.23
CA ASN A 182 13.62 -14.52 7.49
C ASN A 182 13.33 -13.02 7.39
N PHE A 183 12.05 -12.67 7.16
CA PHE A 183 11.60 -11.30 7.08
C PHE A 183 11.31 -10.74 8.48
N SER A 184 11.95 -9.63 8.86
CA SER A 184 11.66 -8.94 10.12
C SER A 184 11.07 -7.54 9.89
N ALA A 185 11.62 -6.79 8.95
CA ALA A 185 11.16 -5.45 8.60
C ALA A 185 11.59 -5.09 7.18
N VAL A 186 10.80 -4.26 6.49
CA VAL A 186 11.07 -3.79 5.12
C VAL A 186 12.45 -3.15 5.02
N GLY A 187 12.80 -2.27 5.96
CA GLY A 187 14.04 -1.48 5.93
C GLY A 187 15.34 -2.31 5.93
N GLN A 188 15.30 -3.57 6.36
CA GLN A 188 16.51 -4.43 6.35
C GLN A 188 17.00 -4.80 4.93
N PHE A 189 16.16 -4.58 3.91
CA PHE A 189 16.48 -4.88 2.51
C PHE A 189 17.01 -3.68 1.74
N TYR A 190 17.10 -2.52 2.40
CA TYR A 190 17.59 -1.27 1.84
C TYR A 190 18.87 -0.83 2.54
N ARG A 191 19.84 -0.30 1.77
CA ARG A 191 21.05 0.32 2.33
C ARG A 191 20.74 1.71 2.91
N ASP A 192 19.90 2.46 2.18
CA ASP A 192 19.31 3.72 2.64
C ASP A 192 17.78 3.54 2.71
N PHE A 193 17.25 3.59 3.93
CA PHE A 193 15.82 3.54 4.23
C PHE A 193 15.40 4.77 5.05
N SER A 194 16.05 5.91 4.78
CA SER A 194 15.74 7.18 5.43
C SER A 194 14.27 7.55 5.25
N GLN A 195 13.76 8.32 6.20
CA GLN A 195 12.35 8.72 6.20
C GLN A 195 12.09 9.71 5.06
N VAL A 196 11.12 9.39 4.21
CA VAL A 196 10.62 10.29 3.16
C VAL A 196 9.75 11.37 3.82
N THR A 197 10.01 12.64 3.55
CA THR A 197 9.15 13.75 4.01
C THR A 197 7.89 13.87 3.17
N ASP A 198 6.90 14.61 3.66
CA ASP A 198 5.67 14.85 2.87
C ASP A 198 5.97 15.69 1.62
N GLU A 199 6.89 16.66 1.73
CA GLU A 199 7.33 17.50 0.59
C GLU A 199 8.00 16.67 -0.50
N GLU A 200 8.96 15.79 -0.14
CA GLU A 200 9.60 14.88 -1.07
C GLU A 200 8.61 13.93 -1.74
N ALA A 201 7.68 13.37 -0.95
CA ALA A 201 6.67 12.46 -1.44
C ALA A 201 5.69 13.16 -2.42
N MET A 202 5.25 14.37 -2.09
CA MET A 202 4.33 15.15 -2.94
C MET A 202 5.00 15.59 -4.24
N ALA A 203 6.29 15.96 -4.24
CA ALA A 203 7.03 16.30 -5.44
C ALA A 203 7.11 15.14 -6.46
N LEU A 204 7.03 13.89 -6.01
CA LEU A 204 7.01 12.72 -6.90
C LEU A 204 5.66 12.52 -7.61
N LEU A 205 4.63 13.25 -7.20
CA LEU A 205 3.32 13.21 -7.87
C LEU A 205 3.21 14.21 -9.04
N GLU A 206 4.14 15.15 -9.14
CA GLU A 206 4.20 16.12 -10.25
C GLU A 206 4.79 15.48 -11.51
#